data_41ff0f5a48845c90e71500dd582f1b35
#
_entry.id   41ff0f5a48845c90e71500dd582f1b35
#
_cell.length_a   1.000
_cell.length_b   1.000
_cell.length_c   1.000
_cell.angle_alpha   90.00
_cell.angle_beta   90.00
_cell.angle_gamma   90.00
#
_symmetry.space_group_name_H-M   'P 1'
#
loop_
_entity.id
_entity.type
_entity.pdbx_description
1 polymer ?
#
loop_
_entity_poly.entity_id
_entity_poly.type
_entity_poly.pdbx_seq_one_letter_code
_entity_poly.pdbx_strand_id
1 'polypeptide(L)'
;MNITVYLGANEGNDPALHKAVTELGAWIGQSGNTLVYGGSKSGLMGALADSVLNAGGRAIGVEPQFFVEKELQHDGLTQLIVTKDMSERKNKMIELGDCLLYTSPSPRD
;
A
#
# COMPACT_ATOMS: atom_id res chain seq x y z
N MET A 1 -0.90 7.98 13.07
CA MET A 1 -2.15 7.45 12.46
C MET A 1 -1.79 6.43 11.38
N ASN A 2 -2.52 5.37 11.31
CA ASN A 2 -2.35 4.37 10.24
C ASN A 2 -3.31 4.69 9.11
N ILE A 3 -2.79 4.84 7.91
CA ILE A 3 -3.59 5.17 6.74
C ILE A 3 -3.61 3.97 5.82
N THR A 4 -4.78 3.37 5.65
CA THR A 4 -4.96 2.23 4.74
C THR A 4 -5.27 2.76 3.36
N VAL A 5 -4.46 2.36 2.37
CA VAL A 5 -4.62 2.81 0.99
C VAL A 5 -4.93 1.61 0.11
N TYR A 6 -6.02 1.70 -0.63
CA TYR A 6 -6.38 0.72 -1.65
C TYR A 6 -6.06 1.32 -3.01
N LEU A 7 -5.24 0.62 -3.78
CA LEU A 7 -4.90 0.99 -5.14
C LEU A 7 -5.54 0.01 -6.10
N GLY A 8 -5.93 0.51 -7.27
CA GLY A 8 -6.41 -0.37 -8.31
C GLY A 8 -5.31 -1.33 -8.75
N ALA A 9 -5.70 -2.52 -9.18
CA ALA A 9 -4.75 -3.52 -9.64
C ALA A 9 -4.07 -3.10 -10.94
N ASN A 10 -4.68 -2.23 -11.69
CA ASN A 10 -4.16 -1.76 -12.95
C ASN A 10 -3.14 -0.65 -12.71
N GLU A 11 -1.91 -0.91 -13.08
CA GLU A 11 -0.85 0.10 -12.92
C GLU A 11 -1.08 1.30 -13.84
N GLY A 12 -1.66 1.05 -14.99
CA GLY A 12 -1.83 2.07 -15.99
C GLY A 12 -0.52 2.67 -16.44
N ASN A 13 -0.61 3.52 -17.43
CA ASN A 13 0.53 4.26 -17.92
C ASN A 13 0.32 5.76 -17.70
N ASP A 14 -0.44 6.11 -16.69
CA ASP A 14 -0.79 7.50 -16.41
C ASP A 14 0.26 8.13 -15.50
N PRO A 15 1.13 8.99 -16.03
CA PRO A 15 2.15 9.64 -15.21
C PRO A 15 1.55 10.52 -14.10
N ALA A 16 0.38 11.09 -14.34
CA ALA A 16 -0.27 11.91 -13.34
C ALA A 16 -0.68 11.08 -12.13
N LEU A 17 -1.16 9.86 -12.38
CA LEU A 17 -1.53 8.96 -11.28
C LEU A 17 -0.29 8.52 -10.51
N HIS A 18 0.77 8.19 -11.21
CA HIS A 18 2.04 7.83 -10.56
C HIS A 18 2.54 8.97 -9.67
N LYS A 19 2.49 10.19 -10.19
CA LYS A 19 2.91 11.35 -9.43
C LYS A 19 2.04 11.55 -8.19
N ALA A 20 0.72 11.41 -8.35
CA ALA A 20 -0.19 11.56 -7.22
C ALA A 20 0.08 10.53 -6.13
N VAL A 21 0.37 9.29 -6.53
CA VAL A 21 0.67 8.22 -5.59
C VAL A 21 1.97 8.49 -4.84
N THR A 22 3.02 8.93 -5.54
CA THR A 22 4.28 9.24 -4.88
C THR A 22 4.18 10.45 -3.97
N GLU A 23 3.38 11.44 -4.34
CA GLU A 23 3.15 12.59 -3.48
C GLU A 23 2.37 12.20 -2.23
N LEU A 24 1.39 11.33 -2.38
CA LEU A 24 0.65 10.80 -1.24
C LEU A 24 1.57 10.07 -0.28
N GLY A 25 2.45 9.22 -0.82
CA GLY A 25 3.40 8.50 0.00
C GLY A 25 4.33 9.42 0.77
N ALA A 26 4.84 10.44 0.09
CA ALA A 26 5.71 11.42 0.73
C ALA A 26 4.97 12.15 1.86
N TRP A 27 3.72 12.52 1.63
CA TRP A 27 2.92 13.16 2.66
C TRP A 27 2.71 12.25 3.87
N ILE A 28 2.40 10.98 3.62
CA ILE A 28 2.20 10.01 4.71
C ILE A 28 3.47 9.93 5.55
N GLY A 29 4.62 9.79 4.90
CA GLY A 29 5.88 9.67 5.61
C GLY A 29 6.28 10.93 6.36
N GLN A 30 6.15 12.08 5.70
CA GLN A 30 6.53 13.37 6.30
C GLN A 30 5.63 13.75 7.46
N SER A 31 4.38 13.31 7.44
CA SER A 31 3.41 13.62 8.49
C SER A 31 3.51 12.70 9.69
N GLY A 32 4.46 11.76 9.67
CA GLY A 32 4.62 10.82 10.77
C GLY A 32 3.57 9.73 10.82
N ASN A 33 2.87 9.51 9.72
CA ASN A 33 1.84 8.49 9.63
C ASN A 33 2.43 7.17 9.12
N THR A 34 1.66 6.11 9.23
CA THR A 34 2.05 4.78 8.76
C THR A 34 1.13 4.35 7.63
N LEU A 35 1.73 3.85 6.56
CA LEU A 35 0.98 3.28 5.44
C LEU A 35 0.60 1.85 5.75
N VAL A 36 -0.66 1.49 5.50
CA VAL A 36 -1.12 0.10 5.51
C VAL A 36 -1.66 -0.20 4.12
N TYR A 37 -1.10 -1.21 3.47
CA TYR A 37 -1.48 -1.50 2.10
C TYR A 37 -1.26 -2.98 1.77
N GLY A 38 -1.39 -3.33 0.50
CA GLY A 38 -1.32 -4.73 0.08
C GLY A 38 0.04 -5.39 0.09
N GLY A 39 1.10 -4.63 0.32
CA GLY A 39 2.43 -5.23 0.48
C GLY A 39 3.21 -5.49 -0.79
N SER A 40 2.66 -5.23 -1.96
CA SER A 40 3.33 -5.50 -3.23
C SER A 40 4.55 -4.60 -3.45
N LYS A 41 5.55 -5.13 -4.13
CA LYS A 41 6.74 -4.37 -4.51
C LYS A 41 6.63 -3.76 -5.91
N SER A 42 5.63 -4.14 -6.68
CA SER A 42 5.53 -3.71 -8.07
C SER A 42 4.42 -2.69 -8.28
N GLY A 43 4.51 -1.99 -9.41
CA GLY A 43 3.50 -1.03 -9.83
C GLY A 43 3.35 0.15 -8.90
N LEU A 44 2.15 0.69 -8.87
CA LEU A 44 1.84 1.85 -8.04
C LEU A 44 1.95 1.56 -6.55
N MET A 45 1.67 0.32 -6.14
CA MET A 45 1.79 -0.06 -4.73
C MET A 45 3.24 0.00 -4.27
N GLY A 46 4.16 -0.50 -5.10
CA GLY A 46 5.59 -0.42 -4.78
C GLY A 46 6.07 1.03 -4.73
N ALA A 47 5.63 1.84 -5.68
CA ALA A 47 5.99 3.25 -5.71
C ALA A 47 5.48 3.99 -4.48
N LEU A 48 4.27 3.68 -4.04
CA LEU A 48 3.70 4.28 -2.84
C LEU A 48 4.53 3.93 -1.60
N ALA A 49 4.84 2.65 -1.43
CA ALA A 49 5.61 2.20 -0.29
C ALA A 49 7.01 2.83 -0.28
N ASP A 50 7.68 2.85 -1.44
CA ASP A 50 8.99 3.46 -1.54
C ASP A 50 8.95 4.94 -1.16
N SER A 51 7.92 5.65 -1.60
CA SER A 51 7.78 7.06 -1.30
C SER A 51 7.61 7.31 0.20
N VAL A 52 6.80 6.48 0.87
CA VAL A 52 6.61 6.58 2.31
C VAL A 52 7.93 6.36 3.04
N LEU A 53 8.63 5.30 2.66
CA LEU A 53 9.89 4.94 3.33
C LEU A 53 10.97 5.98 3.09
N ASN A 54 11.05 6.51 1.87
CA ASN A 54 12.02 7.55 1.54
C ASN A 54 11.75 8.85 2.30
N ALA A 55 10.51 9.09 2.67
CA ALA A 55 10.15 10.28 3.45
C ALA A 55 10.32 10.07 4.96
N GLY A 56 10.83 8.93 5.37
CA GLY A 56 11.06 8.63 6.79
C GLY A 56 9.87 8.03 7.50
N GLY A 57 8.85 7.60 6.76
CA GLY A 57 7.67 6.99 7.35
C GLY A 57 7.79 5.48 7.48
N ARG A 58 6.68 4.87 7.84
CA ARG A 58 6.57 3.42 8.00
C ARG A 58 5.56 2.86 7.02
N ALA A 59 5.81 1.65 6.54
CA ALA A 59 4.92 0.95 5.63
C ALA A 59 4.68 -0.46 6.15
N ILE A 60 3.41 -0.80 6.33
CA ILE A 60 2.99 -2.14 6.74
C ILE A 60 2.29 -2.78 5.57
N GLY A 61 2.81 -3.92 5.12
CA GLY A 61 2.18 -4.69 4.06
C GLY A 61 1.34 -5.82 4.65
N VAL A 62 0.17 -6.07 4.06
CA VAL A 62 -0.68 -7.17 4.45
C VAL A 62 -0.93 -8.02 3.21
N GLU A 63 -0.38 -9.23 3.17
CA GLU A 63 -0.46 -10.09 2.00
C GLU A 63 -0.94 -11.48 2.35
N PRO A 64 -1.74 -12.10 1.46
CA PRO A 64 -2.08 -13.51 1.62
C PRO A 64 -0.82 -14.36 1.47
N GLN A 65 -0.81 -15.50 2.14
CA GLN A 65 0.33 -16.40 2.12
C GLN A 65 0.74 -16.80 0.70
N PHE A 66 -0.22 -17.01 -0.20
CA PHE A 66 0.13 -17.43 -1.55
C PHE A 66 0.85 -16.35 -2.35
N PHE A 67 0.68 -15.07 -2.03
CA PHE A 67 1.47 -14.01 -2.64
C PHE A 67 2.89 -14.00 -2.09
N VAL A 68 3.03 -14.25 -0.79
CA VAL A 68 4.35 -14.30 -0.18
C VAL A 68 5.16 -15.46 -0.76
N GLU A 69 4.52 -16.58 -1.00
CA GLU A 69 5.17 -17.74 -1.61
C GLU A 69 5.68 -17.45 -3.02
N LYS A 70 5.06 -16.49 -3.71
CA LYS A 70 5.49 -16.06 -5.03
C LYS A 70 6.50 -14.91 -4.98
N GLU A 71 6.89 -14.52 -3.79
CA GLU A 71 7.86 -13.45 -3.55
C GLU A 71 7.44 -12.11 -4.17
N LEU A 72 6.16 -11.79 -4.05
CA LEU A 72 5.62 -10.54 -4.59
C LEU A 72 5.68 -9.38 -3.59
N GLN A 73 6.07 -9.67 -2.34
CA GLN A 73 6.10 -8.66 -1.31
C GLN A 73 7.28 -7.69 -1.49
N HIS A 74 7.09 -6.49 -0.98
CA HIS A 74 8.13 -5.47 -0.97
C HIS A 74 9.16 -5.80 0.10
N ASP A 75 10.44 -5.74 -0.24
CA ASP A 75 11.51 -6.15 0.68
C ASP A 75 11.85 -5.12 1.75
N GLY A 76 11.52 -3.85 1.50
CA GLY A 76 11.86 -2.76 2.43
C GLY A 76 10.80 -2.40 3.44
N LEU A 77 9.74 -3.20 3.55
CA LEU A 77 8.63 -2.88 4.44
C LEU A 77 9.05 -2.85 5.91
N THR A 78 8.43 -1.93 6.66
CA THR A 78 8.64 -1.88 8.10
C THR A 78 8.12 -3.15 8.75
N GLN A 79 6.98 -3.65 8.27
CA GLN A 79 6.38 -4.87 8.76
C GLN A 79 5.57 -5.55 7.65
N LEU A 80 5.64 -6.87 7.60
CA LEU A 80 4.82 -7.65 6.68
C LEU A 80 3.92 -8.57 7.50
N ILE A 81 2.62 -8.46 7.29
CA ILE A 81 1.63 -9.31 7.95
C ILE A 81 1.11 -10.30 6.92
N VAL A 82 1.25 -11.58 7.21
CA VAL A 82 0.82 -12.65 6.32
C VAL A 82 -0.53 -13.17 6.78
N THR A 83 -1.50 -13.20 5.86
CA THR A 83 -2.84 -13.69 6.16
C THR A 83 -3.10 -14.99 5.40
N LYS A 84 -4.16 -15.70 5.80
CA LYS A 84 -4.52 -16.96 5.17
C LYS A 84 -5.05 -16.79 3.75
N ASP A 85 -5.88 -15.78 3.57
CA ASP A 85 -6.58 -15.56 2.30
C ASP A 85 -6.90 -14.09 2.12
N MET A 86 -7.56 -13.77 1.01
CA MET A 86 -7.90 -12.38 0.68
C MET A 86 -8.93 -11.78 1.63
N SER A 87 -9.83 -12.58 2.17
CA SER A 87 -10.82 -12.08 3.13
C SER A 87 -10.16 -11.62 4.42
N GLU A 88 -9.25 -12.44 4.93
CA GLU A 88 -8.52 -12.08 6.14
C GLU A 88 -7.64 -10.86 5.90
N ARG A 89 -7.02 -10.77 4.72
CA ARG A 89 -6.22 -9.62 4.34
C ARG A 89 -7.04 -8.34 4.40
N LYS A 90 -8.21 -8.35 3.78
CA LYS A 90 -9.07 -7.19 3.75
C LYS A 90 -9.48 -6.76 5.15
N ASN A 91 -9.87 -7.73 5.98
CA ASN A 91 -10.28 -7.45 7.35
C ASN A 91 -9.13 -6.88 8.16
N LYS A 92 -7.93 -7.43 7.98
CA LYS A 92 -6.76 -6.94 8.70
C LYS A 92 -6.40 -5.51 8.30
N MET A 93 -6.49 -5.19 7.02
CA MET A 93 -6.21 -3.83 6.54
C MET A 93 -7.21 -2.83 7.12
N ILE A 94 -8.48 -3.22 7.20
CA ILE A 94 -9.51 -2.36 7.80
C ILE A 94 -9.26 -2.19 9.29
N GLU A 95 -8.92 -3.28 9.97
CA GLU A 95 -8.67 -3.26 11.41
C GLU A 95 -7.50 -2.36 11.78
N LEU A 96 -6.42 -2.42 11.00
CA LEU A 96 -5.22 -1.66 11.30
C LEU A 96 -5.34 -0.18 10.96
N GLY A 97 -6.14 0.16 9.97
CA GLY A 97 -6.20 1.53 9.48
C GLY A 97 -7.11 2.42 10.29
N ASP A 98 -6.63 3.61 10.58
CA ASP A 98 -7.45 4.66 11.19
C ASP A 98 -8.19 5.47 10.14
N CYS A 99 -7.67 5.48 8.92
CA CYS A 99 -8.21 6.23 7.80
C CYS A 99 -8.11 5.36 6.56
N LEU A 100 -9.11 5.44 5.70
CA LEU A 100 -9.18 4.63 4.50
C LEU A 100 -9.19 5.52 3.26
N LEU A 101 -8.26 5.28 2.36
CA LEU A 101 -8.17 6.03 1.10
C LEU A 101 -8.24 5.08 -0.08
N TYR A 102 -8.95 5.51 -1.11
CA TYR A 102 -9.00 4.82 -2.38
C TYR A 102 -8.33 5.67 -3.44
N THR A 103 -7.40 5.08 -4.17
CA THR A 103 -6.72 5.78 -5.25
C THR A 103 -6.89 5.02 -6.55
N SER A 104 -8.04 4.37 -6.72
CA SER A 104 -8.31 3.64 -7.94
C SER A 104 -8.54 4.60 -9.10
N PRO A 105 -8.00 4.29 -10.28
CA PRO A 105 -8.31 5.08 -11.45
C PRO A 105 -9.73 4.84 -11.98
N SER A 106 -10.39 3.82 -11.50
CA SER A 106 -11.73 3.50 -11.94
C SER A 106 -12.72 4.51 -11.36
N PRO A 107 -13.47 5.17 -12.19
CA PRO A 107 -14.39 6.16 -11.67
C PRO A 107 -15.60 5.54 -11.02
N ARG A 108 -15.84 4.43 -11.11
CA ARG A 108 -16.95 3.99 -10.57
C ARG A 108 -17.05 3.03 -9.90
N ASP A 109 -17.05 3.16 -9.82
CA ASP A 109 -17.08 2.59 -9.38
C ASP A 109 -17.24 2.62 -8.81
#